data_1a52988fae7ffc87f8082af03b5a2001
#
_entry.id   1a52988fae7ffc87f8082af03b5a2001
#
_cell.length_a   1.000
_cell.length_b   1.000
_cell.length_c   1.000
_cell.angle_alpha   90.00
_cell.angle_beta   90.00
_cell.angle_gamma   90.00
#
_symmetry.space_group_name_H-M   'P 1'
#
loop_
_entity.id
_entity.type
_entity.pdbx_description
1 polymer ?
#
loop_
_entity_poly.entity_id
_entity_poly.type
_entity_poly.pdbx_seq_one_letter_code
_entity_poly.pdbx_strand_id
1 'polypeptide(L)'
;ERENFLPADSWPVFVSLCKDRQIIKLRHTEDFQEYRYASELYGDCKAVRNARIATVSRESEDIRAPAPYNLTELQKDANRYHNLTAIQVQDITQGLYEKKLISYPRTASRLLTRDVYDTLPAVMEKILSRKEFRQYAKMTDFAAPPSDISAQETTDHHAIIVTGMPPGTLNKEEQLVYTLILGRTLEAFMPSCRVEYTTIDVVCAARKFSVQTYRVLKKGWLSIFGREHLIARGGMPCSALPDFSPGEPVPVSGCNIVRKRTLPVSPYTDEELVGYMDRSGLGTVSTRTNIIRTLLERKYIRYSGKYVIPTPKGLFFYETVRGMKVADTSLTSGWEAEVARIEQGKLTQEEFLGGVLEQVKEVTGEIFRIYQAKNNP
;
A
#
# COMPACT_ATOMS: atom_id res chain seq x y z
N GLU A 1 19.73 -11.52 0.69
CA GLU A 1 19.96 -10.10 0.26
C GLU A 1 20.39 -9.22 1.44
N ARG A 2 19.70 -9.30 2.58
CA ARG A 2 19.97 -8.42 3.73
C ARG A 2 21.32 -8.68 4.40
N GLU A 3 21.74 -9.94 4.51
CA GLU A 3 23.03 -10.32 5.12
C GLU A 3 24.22 -9.92 4.25
N ASN A 4 24.04 -9.87 2.93
CA ASN A 4 25.06 -9.48 1.96
C ASN A 4 24.94 -8.02 1.51
N PHE A 5 24.12 -7.21 2.21
CA PHE A 5 23.92 -5.82 1.85
C PHE A 5 25.17 -4.98 2.17
N LEU A 6 25.70 -4.33 1.15
CA LEU A 6 26.78 -3.36 1.28
C LEU A 6 26.18 -1.94 1.24
N PRO A 7 26.27 -1.19 2.35
CA PRO A 7 25.75 0.17 2.36
C PRO A 7 26.57 1.08 1.45
N ALA A 8 25.88 1.87 0.62
CA ALA A 8 26.45 2.91 -0.19
C ALA A 8 26.09 4.28 0.38
N ASP A 9 27.03 5.20 0.35
CA ASP A 9 26.83 6.58 0.74
C ASP A 9 26.48 7.43 -0.48
N SER A 10 25.59 8.40 -0.31
CA SER A 10 25.36 9.48 -1.26
C SER A 10 25.27 10.83 -0.54
N TRP A 11 25.50 11.89 -1.27
CA TRP A 11 25.66 13.24 -0.74
C TRP A 11 24.73 14.22 -1.45
N PRO A 12 23.40 14.17 -1.17
CA PRO A 12 22.47 15.17 -1.67
C PRO A 12 22.82 16.57 -1.17
N VAL A 13 22.80 17.52 -2.10
CA VAL A 13 23.01 18.95 -1.84
C VAL A 13 21.68 19.66 -1.83
N PHE A 14 21.52 20.57 -0.89
CA PHE A 14 20.32 21.36 -0.74
C PHE A 14 20.65 22.84 -0.72
N VAL A 15 19.76 23.63 -1.33
CA VAL A 15 19.75 25.09 -1.25
C VAL A 15 18.48 25.53 -0.54
N SER A 16 18.59 26.47 0.37
CA SER A 16 17.47 27.11 1.05
C SER A 16 17.25 28.50 0.48
N LEU A 17 16.04 28.78 0.06
CA LEU A 17 15.62 30.10 -0.42
C LEU A 17 14.72 30.76 0.62
N CYS A 18 14.75 32.08 0.71
CA CYS A 18 13.87 32.83 1.60
C CYS A 18 12.93 33.71 0.78
N LYS A 19 11.62 33.51 0.90
CA LYS A 19 10.58 34.37 0.35
C LYS A 19 9.43 34.50 1.34
N ASP A 20 8.88 35.69 1.52
CA ASP A 20 7.78 36.00 2.42
C ASP A 20 7.98 35.45 3.85
N ARG A 21 9.21 35.53 4.37
CA ARG A 21 9.64 34.96 5.67
C ARG A 21 9.55 33.43 5.76
N GLN A 22 9.34 32.75 4.64
CA GLN A 22 9.37 31.30 4.58
C GLN A 22 10.71 30.83 4.02
N ILE A 23 11.25 29.76 4.60
CA ILE A 23 12.46 29.10 4.12
C ILE A 23 12.02 27.84 3.34
N ILE A 24 12.37 27.83 2.06
CA ILE A 24 12.05 26.73 1.15
C ILE A 24 13.34 25.98 0.84
N LYS A 25 13.36 24.68 1.16
CA LYS A 25 14.51 23.83 0.92
C LYS A 25 14.33 23.06 -0.39
N LEU A 26 15.25 23.29 -1.32
CA LEU A 26 15.27 22.62 -2.61
C LEU A 26 16.44 21.64 -2.65
N ARG A 27 16.22 20.50 -3.29
CA ARG A 27 17.24 19.46 -3.47
C ARG A 27 17.83 19.55 -4.87
N HIS A 28 19.14 19.36 -4.99
CA HIS A 28 19.78 19.14 -6.29
C HIS A 28 19.15 17.91 -6.97
N THR A 29 18.98 17.97 -8.28
CA THR A 29 18.29 16.90 -9.03
C THR A 29 19.04 15.59 -9.05
N GLU A 30 20.34 15.60 -8.80
CA GLU A 30 21.19 14.41 -8.74
C GLU A 30 21.85 14.28 -7.37
N ASP A 31 22.03 13.05 -6.89
CA ASP A 31 22.80 12.74 -5.69
C ASP A 31 24.23 12.37 -6.08
N PHE A 32 25.21 12.97 -5.41
CA PHE A 32 26.61 12.62 -5.61
C PHE A 32 26.99 11.36 -4.84
N GLN A 33 27.74 10.48 -5.48
CA GLN A 33 28.30 9.29 -4.83
C GLN A 33 29.59 9.59 -4.08
N GLU A 34 30.28 10.68 -4.42
CA GLU A 34 31.50 11.15 -3.77
C GLU A 34 31.30 12.51 -3.13
N TYR A 35 31.78 12.66 -1.89
CA TYR A 35 31.65 13.90 -1.12
C TYR A 35 32.31 15.10 -1.80
N ARG A 36 33.41 14.92 -2.51
CA ARG A 36 34.14 16.02 -3.16
C ARG A 36 33.23 16.80 -4.13
N TYR A 37 32.48 16.12 -4.98
CA TYR A 37 31.59 16.78 -5.94
C TYR A 37 30.42 17.52 -5.26
N ALA A 38 29.90 16.94 -4.18
CA ALA A 38 28.89 17.62 -3.36
C ALA A 38 29.48 18.87 -2.68
N SER A 39 30.74 18.79 -2.21
CA SER A 39 31.43 19.90 -1.57
C SER A 39 31.78 21.04 -2.54
N GLU A 40 32.15 20.71 -3.76
CA GLU A 40 32.38 21.70 -4.83
C GLU A 40 31.09 22.47 -5.13
N LEU A 41 29.99 21.76 -5.40
CA LEU A 41 28.69 22.37 -5.64
C LEU A 41 28.20 23.20 -4.43
N TYR A 42 28.41 22.71 -3.20
CA TYR A 42 28.09 23.46 -1.99
C TYR A 42 28.86 24.80 -1.95
N GLY A 43 30.16 24.78 -2.25
CA GLY A 43 31.00 26.00 -2.33
C GLY A 43 30.47 26.98 -3.34
N ASP A 44 30.15 26.52 -4.55
CA ASP A 44 29.59 27.31 -5.63
C ASP A 44 28.25 27.93 -5.23
N CYS A 45 27.34 27.15 -4.66
CA CYS A 45 26.04 27.64 -4.22
C CYS A 45 26.14 28.66 -3.08
N LYS A 46 27.10 28.49 -2.16
CA LYS A 46 27.33 29.42 -1.05
C LYS A 46 27.82 30.79 -1.51
N ALA A 47 28.49 30.86 -2.64
CA ALA A 47 28.96 32.11 -3.24
C ALA A 47 27.83 32.90 -3.96
N VAL A 48 26.70 32.26 -4.23
CA VAL A 48 25.56 32.88 -4.94
C VAL A 48 24.65 33.60 -3.96
N ARG A 49 24.38 34.88 -4.20
CA ARG A 49 23.44 35.67 -3.39
C ARG A 49 21.98 35.36 -3.71
N ASN A 50 21.65 35.22 -4.99
CA ASN A 50 20.30 34.98 -5.46
C ASN A 50 20.30 33.80 -6.42
N ALA A 51 19.42 32.86 -6.20
CA ALA A 51 19.06 31.82 -7.18
C ALA A 51 17.95 32.38 -8.10
N ARG A 52 17.78 31.77 -9.26
CA ARG A 52 16.75 32.18 -10.24
C ARG A 52 15.71 31.07 -10.40
N ILE A 53 14.44 31.41 -10.29
CA ILE A 53 13.34 30.51 -10.59
C ILE A 53 13.40 30.17 -12.08
N ALA A 54 13.50 28.87 -12.40
CA ALA A 54 13.50 28.39 -13.77
C ALA A 54 12.07 28.12 -14.24
N THR A 55 11.35 27.28 -13.50
CA THR A 55 9.96 26.91 -13.81
C THR A 55 9.12 26.80 -12.53
N VAL A 56 7.84 27.06 -12.68
CA VAL A 56 6.81 26.78 -11.67
C VAL A 56 5.70 26.02 -12.36
N SER A 57 5.47 24.80 -11.95
CA SER A 57 4.37 23.96 -12.43
C SER A 57 3.37 23.73 -11.31
N ARG A 58 2.07 23.87 -11.62
CA ARG A 58 0.96 23.57 -10.74
C ARG A 58 -0.04 22.70 -11.46
N GLU A 59 -0.31 21.56 -10.89
CA GLU A 59 -1.26 20.59 -11.41
C GLU A 59 -2.32 20.30 -10.36
N SER A 60 -3.59 20.47 -10.71
CA SER A 60 -4.71 20.09 -9.85
C SER A 60 -5.28 18.77 -10.31
N GLU A 61 -5.56 17.88 -9.36
CA GLU A 61 -6.12 16.57 -9.60
C GLU A 61 -7.29 16.31 -8.66
N ASP A 62 -8.36 15.71 -9.19
CA ASP A 62 -9.45 15.20 -8.40
C ASP A 62 -9.23 13.69 -8.16
N ILE A 63 -8.81 13.35 -6.95
CA ILE A 63 -8.50 11.98 -6.54
C ILE A 63 -9.78 11.35 -5.99
N ARG A 64 -10.24 10.28 -6.66
CA ARG A 64 -11.44 9.54 -6.25
C ARG A 64 -11.23 8.87 -4.90
N ALA A 65 -12.34 8.67 -4.20
CA ALA A 65 -12.34 7.88 -2.97
C ALA A 65 -11.90 6.44 -3.24
N PRO A 66 -11.19 5.83 -2.29
CA PRO A 66 -10.86 4.41 -2.39
C PRO A 66 -12.13 3.56 -2.29
N ALA A 67 -12.22 2.51 -3.12
CA ALA A 67 -13.34 1.56 -3.08
C ALA A 67 -13.46 0.86 -1.70
N PRO A 68 -14.62 0.29 -1.35
CA PRO A 68 -14.80 -0.50 -0.15
C PRO A 68 -13.74 -1.58 0.03
N TYR A 69 -13.63 -2.16 1.21
CA TYR A 69 -12.63 -3.19 1.48
C TYR A 69 -12.97 -4.54 0.86
N ASN A 70 -11.96 -5.21 0.34
CA ASN A 70 -11.83 -6.66 0.40
C ASN A 70 -10.99 -7.06 1.61
N LEU A 71 -10.81 -8.36 1.87
CA LEU A 71 -10.06 -8.81 3.04
C LEU A 71 -8.59 -8.37 2.98
N THR A 72 -7.94 -8.45 1.82
CA THR A 72 -6.53 -8.06 1.63
C THR A 72 -6.30 -6.59 1.99
N GLU A 73 -7.10 -5.68 1.46
CA GLU A 73 -6.95 -4.24 1.74
C GLU A 73 -7.30 -3.90 3.20
N LEU A 74 -8.27 -4.60 3.79
CA LEU A 74 -8.59 -4.45 5.21
C LEU A 74 -7.42 -4.91 6.10
N GLN A 75 -6.81 -6.05 5.80
CA GLN A 75 -5.64 -6.56 6.53
C GLN A 75 -4.46 -5.59 6.45
N LYS A 76 -4.19 -5.03 5.27
CA LYS A 76 -3.14 -4.03 5.06
C LYS A 76 -3.37 -2.78 5.92
N ASP A 77 -4.56 -2.20 5.86
CA ASP A 77 -4.88 -0.99 6.61
C ASP A 77 -4.92 -1.25 8.13
N ALA A 78 -5.46 -2.38 8.57
CA ALA A 78 -5.48 -2.75 9.99
C ALA A 78 -4.06 -2.97 10.55
N ASN A 79 -3.15 -3.54 9.75
CA ASN A 79 -1.74 -3.65 10.14
C ASN A 79 -1.06 -2.29 10.18
N ARG A 80 -1.23 -1.48 9.13
CA ARG A 80 -0.61 -0.15 9.00
C ARG A 80 -1.00 0.80 10.13
N TYR A 81 -2.28 0.88 10.46
CA TYR A 81 -2.79 1.88 11.40
C TYR A 81 -2.92 1.38 12.84
N HIS A 82 -3.05 0.07 13.03
CA HIS A 82 -3.35 -0.51 14.33
C HIS A 82 -2.41 -1.64 14.74
N ASN A 83 -1.41 -1.99 13.91
CA ASN A 83 -0.48 -3.11 14.11
C ASN A 83 -1.18 -4.47 14.33
N LEU A 84 -2.41 -4.64 13.81
CA LEU A 84 -3.09 -5.91 13.84
C LEU A 84 -2.51 -6.85 12.77
N THR A 85 -2.24 -8.09 13.13
CA THR A 85 -1.76 -9.09 12.18
C THR A 85 -2.87 -9.54 11.23
N ALA A 86 -2.51 -10.07 10.07
CA ALA A 86 -3.47 -10.60 9.11
C ALA A 86 -4.36 -11.71 9.74
N ILE A 87 -3.77 -12.50 10.64
CA ILE A 87 -4.50 -13.55 11.39
C ILE A 87 -5.54 -12.92 12.32
N GLN A 88 -5.14 -11.93 13.13
CA GLN A 88 -6.07 -11.24 14.02
C GLN A 88 -7.22 -10.60 13.25
N VAL A 89 -6.92 -9.92 12.14
CA VAL A 89 -7.96 -9.29 11.31
C VAL A 89 -8.94 -10.30 10.75
N GLN A 90 -8.46 -11.46 10.27
CA GLN A 90 -9.34 -12.53 9.79
C GLN A 90 -10.23 -13.08 10.90
N ASP A 91 -9.68 -13.35 12.08
CA ASP A 91 -10.43 -13.91 13.22
C ASP A 91 -11.46 -12.86 13.73
N ILE A 92 -11.09 -11.59 13.82
CA ILE A 92 -11.98 -10.49 14.21
C ILE A 92 -13.12 -10.31 13.19
N THR A 93 -12.80 -10.30 11.89
CA THR A 93 -13.83 -10.12 10.86
C THR A 93 -14.80 -11.29 10.81
N GLN A 94 -14.34 -12.51 11.07
CA GLN A 94 -15.20 -13.66 11.21
C GLN A 94 -16.19 -13.47 12.37
N GLY A 95 -15.72 -13.03 13.54
CA GLY A 95 -16.57 -12.74 14.70
C GLY A 95 -17.56 -11.59 14.44
N LEU A 96 -17.15 -10.51 13.75
CA LEU A 96 -18.06 -9.43 13.37
C LEU A 96 -19.14 -9.88 12.38
N TYR A 97 -18.80 -10.78 11.46
CA TYR A 97 -19.75 -11.39 10.52
C TYR A 97 -20.78 -12.28 11.24
N GLU A 98 -20.33 -13.14 12.16
CA GLU A 98 -21.22 -13.97 12.99
C GLU A 98 -22.18 -13.15 13.86
N LYS A 99 -21.73 -11.98 14.32
CA LYS A 99 -22.57 -10.96 14.98
C LYS A 99 -23.48 -10.21 14.00
N LYS A 100 -23.44 -10.50 12.70
CA LYS A 100 -24.20 -9.82 11.64
C LYS A 100 -23.92 -8.33 11.50
N LEU A 101 -22.73 -7.88 11.89
CA LEU A 101 -22.34 -6.46 11.85
C LEU A 101 -21.73 -6.06 10.51
N ILE A 102 -21.15 -7.01 9.79
CA ILE A 102 -20.53 -6.81 8.49
C ILE A 102 -20.98 -7.89 7.50
N SER A 103 -20.80 -7.63 6.20
CA SER A 103 -20.96 -8.62 5.13
C SER A 103 -19.88 -9.71 5.20
N TYR A 104 -19.98 -10.75 4.37
CA TYR A 104 -19.02 -11.85 4.34
C TYR A 104 -17.59 -11.36 4.11
N PRO A 105 -16.64 -11.66 5.03
CA PRO A 105 -15.34 -11.02 5.00
C PRO A 105 -14.31 -11.65 4.04
N ARG A 106 -14.50 -12.93 3.64
CA ARG A 106 -13.51 -13.62 2.80
C ARG A 106 -13.78 -13.37 1.31
N THR A 107 -13.76 -12.12 0.90
CA THR A 107 -14.01 -11.69 -0.48
C THR A 107 -12.78 -11.02 -1.07
N ALA A 108 -12.52 -11.30 -2.35
CA ALA A 108 -11.56 -10.57 -3.19
C ALA A 108 -12.19 -9.30 -3.81
N SER A 109 -13.53 -9.26 -3.88
CA SER A 109 -14.25 -8.17 -4.53
C SER A 109 -14.22 -6.89 -3.70
N ARG A 110 -14.11 -5.77 -4.38
CA ARG A 110 -14.29 -4.41 -3.84
C ARG A 110 -15.55 -3.75 -4.41
N LEU A 111 -16.32 -4.50 -5.17
CA LEU A 111 -17.53 -4.06 -5.85
C LEU A 111 -18.76 -4.38 -4.99
N LEU A 112 -19.85 -3.65 -5.21
CA LEU A 112 -21.15 -3.90 -4.61
C LEU A 112 -22.10 -4.47 -5.66
N THR A 113 -22.91 -5.47 -5.29
CA THR A 113 -24.00 -5.93 -6.14
C THR A 113 -25.10 -4.89 -6.19
N ARG A 114 -25.95 -4.94 -7.22
CA ARG A 114 -27.06 -4.01 -7.38
C ARG A 114 -27.99 -4.04 -6.16
N ASP A 115 -28.35 -5.21 -5.68
CA ASP A 115 -29.24 -5.39 -4.53
C ASP A 115 -28.68 -4.75 -3.26
N VAL A 116 -27.36 -4.97 -3.01
CA VAL A 116 -26.67 -4.36 -1.87
C VAL A 116 -26.64 -2.84 -2.02
N TYR A 117 -26.33 -2.35 -3.21
CA TYR A 117 -26.31 -0.93 -3.49
C TYR A 117 -27.67 -0.28 -3.24
N ASP A 118 -28.77 -0.86 -3.69
CA ASP A 118 -30.14 -0.32 -3.55
C ASP A 118 -30.59 -0.28 -2.06
N THR A 119 -30.05 -1.16 -1.20
CA THR A 119 -30.35 -1.18 0.24
C THR A 119 -29.41 -0.30 1.08
N LEU A 120 -28.23 0.00 0.57
CA LEU A 120 -27.18 0.71 1.31
C LEU A 120 -27.58 2.11 1.82
N PRO A 121 -28.33 2.94 1.07
CA PRO A 121 -28.77 4.25 1.55
C PRO A 121 -29.54 4.18 2.89
N ALA A 122 -30.47 3.24 3.02
CA ALA A 122 -31.24 3.04 4.25
C ALA A 122 -30.37 2.55 5.41
N VAL A 123 -29.37 1.71 5.14
CA VAL A 123 -28.37 1.26 6.11
C VAL A 123 -27.54 2.43 6.61
N MET A 124 -27.06 3.25 5.70
CA MET A 124 -26.18 4.37 6.02
C MET A 124 -26.93 5.52 6.69
N GLU A 125 -28.20 5.76 6.38
CA GLU A 125 -29.03 6.74 7.08
C GLU A 125 -29.09 6.42 8.59
N LYS A 126 -29.31 5.17 8.97
CA LYS A 126 -29.29 4.73 10.36
C LYS A 126 -27.93 4.98 11.02
N ILE A 127 -26.82 4.79 10.31
CA ILE A 127 -25.48 5.03 10.82
C ILE A 127 -25.19 6.53 10.95
N LEU A 128 -25.51 7.30 9.91
CA LEU A 128 -25.28 8.74 9.85
C LEU A 128 -26.20 9.54 10.78
N SER A 129 -27.30 8.95 11.27
CA SER A 129 -28.13 9.56 12.32
C SER A 129 -27.41 9.60 13.68
N ARG A 130 -26.39 8.77 13.89
CA ARG A 130 -25.60 8.73 15.12
C ARG A 130 -24.77 10.01 15.25
N LYS A 131 -24.60 10.49 16.48
CA LYS A 131 -23.96 11.78 16.78
C LYS A 131 -22.55 11.90 16.17
N GLU A 132 -21.74 10.85 16.27
CA GLU A 132 -20.35 10.80 15.80
C GLU A 132 -20.19 10.88 14.28
N PHE A 133 -21.22 10.46 13.52
CA PHE A 133 -21.17 10.40 12.05
C PHE A 133 -22.07 11.42 11.34
N ARG A 134 -22.91 12.13 12.09
CA ARG A 134 -23.87 13.10 11.54
C ARG A 134 -23.23 14.18 10.65
N GLN A 135 -22.02 14.59 10.94
CA GLN A 135 -21.29 15.58 10.15
C GLN A 135 -21.06 15.14 8.68
N TYR A 136 -20.99 13.84 8.42
CA TYR A 136 -20.76 13.29 7.08
C TYR A 136 -22.03 13.09 6.26
N ALA A 137 -23.20 13.15 6.87
CA ALA A 137 -24.48 12.90 6.20
C ALA A 137 -24.74 13.82 5.00
N LYS A 138 -24.25 15.07 5.04
CA LYS A 138 -24.39 16.03 3.94
C LYS A 138 -23.34 15.88 2.84
N MET A 139 -22.31 15.09 3.07
CA MET A 139 -21.16 14.94 2.17
C MET A 139 -21.20 13.62 1.39
N THR A 140 -21.98 12.64 1.86
CA THR A 140 -22.14 11.34 1.22
C THR A 140 -23.29 11.39 0.21
N ASP A 141 -23.09 10.79 -0.97
CA ASP A 141 -24.10 10.65 -2.00
C ASP A 141 -24.23 9.18 -2.39
N PHE A 142 -25.27 8.54 -1.87
CA PHE A 142 -25.58 7.14 -2.16
C PHE A 142 -26.47 6.96 -3.39
N ALA A 143 -26.99 8.04 -3.98
CA ALA A 143 -27.83 7.97 -5.17
C ALA A 143 -27.00 7.85 -6.46
N ALA A 144 -25.78 8.38 -6.44
CA ALA A 144 -24.86 8.35 -7.57
C ALA A 144 -23.48 7.81 -7.12
N PRO A 145 -23.33 6.49 -6.97
CA PRO A 145 -22.05 5.93 -6.58
C PRO A 145 -21.00 6.15 -7.66
N PRO A 146 -19.72 6.20 -7.27
CA PRO A 146 -18.64 6.08 -8.24
C PRO A 146 -18.81 4.81 -9.08
N SER A 147 -18.63 4.93 -10.39
CA SER A 147 -18.83 3.83 -11.36
C SER A 147 -18.04 2.55 -11.07
N ASP A 148 -16.96 2.68 -10.29
CA ASP A 148 -16.00 1.62 -9.99
C ASP A 148 -16.46 0.71 -8.83
N ILE A 149 -17.52 1.06 -8.08
CA ILE A 149 -18.01 0.27 -6.94
C ILE A 149 -19.33 -0.45 -7.21
N SER A 150 -20.05 -0.10 -8.28
CA SER A 150 -21.24 -0.81 -8.73
C SER A 150 -20.86 -1.80 -9.83
N ALA A 151 -20.94 -3.09 -9.54
CA ALA A 151 -20.75 -4.11 -10.56
C ALA A 151 -22.10 -4.49 -11.16
N GLN A 152 -22.14 -4.61 -12.47
CA GLN A 152 -23.23 -5.28 -13.18
C GLN A 152 -23.14 -6.80 -13.02
N GLU A 153 -21.90 -7.31 -12.85
CA GLU A 153 -21.61 -8.72 -12.57
C GLU A 153 -20.62 -8.80 -11.42
N THR A 154 -20.98 -9.45 -10.33
CA THR A 154 -20.07 -9.78 -9.22
C THR A 154 -19.75 -11.25 -9.24
N THR A 155 -18.53 -11.56 -8.84
CA THR A 155 -18.17 -12.86 -8.29
C THR A 155 -19.03 -13.16 -7.07
N ASP A 156 -19.00 -14.37 -6.53
CA ASP A 156 -19.86 -14.93 -5.46
C ASP A 156 -20.14 -13.99 -4.27
N HIS A 157 -19.26 -13.06 -3.96
CA HIS A 157 -19.36 -12.15 -2.83
C HIS A 157 -18.99 -10.72 -3.20
N HIS A 158 -19.76 -9.76 -2.66
CA HIS A 158 -19.45 -8.33 -2.77
C HIS A 158 -18.42 -7.87 -1.74
N ALA A 159 -18.01 -6.60 -1.79
CA ALA A 159 -17.09 -5.96 -0.86
C ALA A 159 -17.54 -6.06 0.62
N ILE A 160 -16.59 -5.91 1.55
CA ILE A 160 -16.85 -5.87 2.98
C ILE A 160 -17.45 -4.52 3.34
N ILE A 161 -18.69 -4.53 3.83
CA ILE A 161 -19.42 -3.35 4.30
C ILE A 161 -20.13 -3.64 5.61
N VAL A 162 -20.56 -2.60 6.31
CA VAL A 162 -21.40 -2.71 7.51
C VAL A 162 -22.86 -2.98 7.13
N THR A 163 -23.57 -3.74 7.97
CA THR A 163 -24.99 -4.12 7.74
C THR A 163 -26.01 -3.12 8.31
N GLY A 164 -25.54 -2.12 9.07
CA GLY A 164 -26.42 -1.20 9.81
C GLY A 164 -26.97 -1.73 11.13
N MET A 165 -26.71 -2.98 11.46
CA MET A 165 -27.00 -3.49 12.81
C MET A 165 -26.23 -2.69 13.86
N PRO A 166 -26.87 -2.27 14.96
CA PRO A 166 -26.15 -1.56 16.02
C PRO A 166 -25.09 -2.48 16.60
N PRO A 167 -23.81 -2.06 16.63
CA PRO A 167 -22.82 -2.83 17.33
C PRO A 167 -23.18 -2.83 18.82
N GLY A 168 -23.34 -4.02 19.38
CA GLY A 168 -23.43 -4.18 20.83
C GLY A 168 -22.09 -3.87 21.48
N THR A 169 -21.76 -4.53 22.58
CA THR A 169 -20.43 -4.42 23.18
C THR A 169 -19.38 -5.07 22.28
N LEU A 170 -18.47 -4.28 21.76
CA LEU A 170 -17.30 -4.71 21.03
C LEU A 170 -16.06 -4.55 21.91
N ASN A 171 -15.12 -5.48 21.82
CA ASN A 171 -13.80 -5.28 22.40
C ASN A 171 -13.00 -4.24 21.59
N LYS A 172 -11.85 -3.83 22.10
CA LYS A 172 -11.04 -2.77 21.49
C LYS A 172 -10.64 -3.09 20.04
N GLU A 173 -10.21 -4.29 19.77
CA GLU A 173 -9.74 -4.70 18.43
C GLU A 173 -10.91 -4.83 17.45
N GLU A 174 -12.02 -5.41 17.88
CA GLU A 174 -13.27 -5.44 17.10
C GLU A 174 -13.76 -4.04 16.76
N GLN A 175 -13.71 -3.10 17.71
CA GLN A 175 -14.10 -1.71 17.49
C GLN A 175 -13.20 -1.04 16.43
N LEU A 176 -11.87 -1.28 16.46
CA LEU A 176 -10.94 -0.74 15.48
C LEU A 176 -11.25 -1.25 14.08
N VAL A 177 -11.41 -2.57 13.91
CA VAL A 177 -11.70 -3.18 12.60
C VAL A 177 -13.08 -2.75 12.09
N TYR A 178 -14.11 -2.72 12.95
CA TYR A 178 -15.43 -2.23 12.58
C TYR A 178 -15.39 -0.77 12.11
N THR A 179 -14.64 0.09 12.81
CA THR A 179 -14.48 1.50 12.45
C THR A 179 -13.76 1.66 11.10
N LEU A 180 -12.75 0.83 10.80
CA LEU A 180 -12.11 0.84 9.49
C LEU A 180 -13.10 0.51 8.38
N ILE A 181 -13.91 -0.55 8.56
CA ILE A 181 -14.90 -0.98 7.56
C ILE A 181 -15.96 0.11 7.34
N LEU A 182 -16.52 0.64 8.43
CA LEU A 182 -17.51 1.71 8.38
C LEU A 182 -16.95 2.96 7.68
N GLY A 183 -15.78 3.41 8.12
CA GLY A 183 -15.17 4.61 7.54
C GLY A 183 -14.83 4.45 6.07
N ARG A 184 -14.33 3.27 5.63
CA ARG A 184 -14.07 2.98 4.22
C ARG A 184 -15.36 2.96 3.39
N THR A 185 -16.45 2.43 3.96
CA THR A 185 -17.76 2.47 3.31
C THR A 185 -18.23 3.93 3.14
N LEU A 186 -18.04 4.79 4.15
CA LEU A 186 -18.35 6.22 4.03
C LEU A 186 -17.48 6.92 2.99
N GLU A 187 -16.14 6.70 3.04
CA GLU A 187 -15.20 7.28 2.07
C GLU A 187 -15.62 7.00 0.63
N ALA A 188 -16.04 5.76 0.33
CA ALA A 188 -16.41 5.33 -1.01
C ALA A 188 -17.58 6.12 -1.61
N PHE A 189 -18.44 6.72 -0.77
CA PHE A 189 -19.59 7.52 -1.18
C PHE A 189 -19.39 9.03 -0.95
N MET A 190 -18.17 9.47 -0.74
CA MET A 190 -17.84 10.89 -0.60
C MET A 190 -17.28 11.46 -1.91
N PRO A 191 -17.37 12.78 -2.08
CA PRO A 191 -16.77 13.46 -3.21
C PRO A 191 -15.26 13.22 -3.29
N SER A 192 -14.71 13.33 -4.49
CA SER A 192 -13.25 13.30 -4.72
C SER A 192 -12.53 14.35 -3.87
N CYS A 193 -11.33 14.01 -3.47
CA CYS A 193 -10.39 14.94 -2.87
C CYS A 193 -9.73 15.74 -3.99
N ARG A 194 -9.72 17.09 -3.90
CA ARG A 194 -9.01 17.92 -4.85
C ARG A 194 -7.67 18.35 -4.28
N VAL A 195 -6.61 18.00 -4.99
CA VAL A 195 -5.23 18.24 -4.58
C VAL A 195 -4.54 19.08 -5.65
N GLU A 196 -3.70 20.02 -5.23
CA GLU A 196 -2.79 20.73 -6.11
C GLU A 196 -1.37 20.30 -5.79
N TYR A 197 -0.67 19.82 -6.78
CA TYR A 197 0.77 19.53 -6.74
C TYR A 197 1.53 20.72 -7.30
N THR A 198 2.55 21.18 -6.60
CA THR A 198 3.42 22.28 -7.04
C THR A 198 4.85 21.78 -7.15
N THR A 199 5.45 21.98 -8.32
CA THR A 199 6.88 21.75 -8.55
C THR A 199 7.54 23.08 -8.90
N ILE A 200 8.62 23.40 -8.19
CA ILE A 200 9.43 24.59 -8.46
C ILE A 200 10.85 24.14 -8.76
N ASP A 201 11.31 24.48 -9.95
CA ASP A 201 12.69 24.31 -10.38
C ASP A 201 13.42 25.62 -10.28
N VAL A 202 14.65 25.57 -9.79
CA VAL A 202 15.51 26.73 -9.54
C VAL A 202 16.89 26.46 -10.08
N VAL A 203 17.51 27.48 -10.62
CA VAL A 203 18.94 27.48 -11.00
C VAL A 203 19.73 28.25 -9.95
N CYS A 204 20.68 27.59 -9.33
CA CYS A 204 21.66 28.13 -8.41
C CYS A 204 23.06 27.64 -8.82
N ALA A 205 24.06 28.54 -8.96
CA ALA A 205 25.40 28.19 -9.43
C ALA A 205 25.39 27.36 -10.74
N ALA A 206 24.54 27.75 -11.70
CA ALA A 206 24.31 27.02 -12.97
C ALA A 206 23.84 25.55 -12.83
N ARG A 207 23.37 25.15 -11.66
CA ARG A 207 22.86 23.84 -11.40
C ARG A 207 21.37 23.87 -11.03
N LYS A 208 20.66 22.81 -11.36
CA LYS A 208 19.21 22.67 -11.14
C LYS A 208 18.90 22.08 -9.77
N PHE A 209 18.03 22.77 -9.05
CA PHE A 209 17.42 22.31 -7.79
C PHE A 209 15.92 22.28 -7.94
N SER A 210 15.27 21.37 -7.25
CA SER A 210 13.82 21.22 -7.32
C SER A 210 13.20 20.99 -5.93
N VAL A 211 11.99 21.48 -5.78
CA VAL A 211 11.10 21.13 -4.66
C VAL A 211 9.74 20.76 -5.20
N GLN A 212 9.16 19.73 -4.60
CA GLN A 212 7.81 19.29 -4.88
C GLN A 212 7.01 19.26 -3.60
N THR A 213 5.80 19.83 -3.64
CA THR A 213 4.88 19.84 -2.52
C THR A 213 3.45 19.60 -3.02
N TYR A 214 2.55 19.30 -2.09
CA TYR A 214 1.12 19.30 -2.40
C TYR A 214 0.35 20.10 -1.36
N ARG A 215 -0.86 20.55 -1.74
CA ARG A 215 -1.86 21.09 -0.82
C ARG A 215 -3.24 20.53 -1.15
N VAL A 216 -4.02 20.30 -0.11
CA VAL A 216 -5.40 19.83 -0.25
C VAL A 216 -6.30 21.05 -0.44
N LEU A 217 -6.90 21.18 -1.63
CA LEU A 217 -7.84 22.27 -1.95
C LEU A 217 -9.25 21.94 -1.45
N LYS A 218 -9.66 20.67 -1.58
CA LYS A 218 -10.94 20.16 -1.10
C LYS A 218 -10.74 18.78 -0.51
N LYS A 219 -11.09 18.59 0.76
CA LYS A 219 -10.82 17.33 1.48
C LYS A 219 -11.60 16.14 0.92
N GLY A 220 -12.86 16.32 0.54
CA GLY A 220 -13.69 15.21 0.07
C GLY A 220 -13.63 14.02 1.07
N TRP A 221 -13.37 12.83 0.55
CA TRP A 221 -13.25 11.58 1.33
C TRP A 221 -12.15 11.59 2.40
N LEU A 222 -11.10 12.41 2.27
CA LEU A 222 -10.08 12.58 3.31
C LEU A 222 -10.65 13.09 4.64
N SER A 223 -11.87 13.63 4.64
CA SER A 223 -12.52 14.12 5.87
C SER A 223 -12.82 13.03 6.88
N ILE A 224 -12.86 11.74 6.46
CA ILE A 224 -13.16 10.61 7.34
C ILE A 224 -11.94 10.26 8.20
N PHE A 225 -10.82 9.91 7.58
CA PHE A 225 -9.64 9.41 8.27
C PHE A 225 -8.39 10.29 8.11
N GLY A 226 -8.39 11.30 7.24
CA GLY A 226 -7.22 12.13 6.98
C GLY A 226 -6.03 11.38 6.39
N ARG A 227 -6.28 10.37 5.54
CA ARG A 227 -5.24 9.48 5.00
C ARG A 227 -4.44 10.14 3.87
N GLU A 228 -3.74 11.22 4.20
CA GLU A 228 -2.99 12.03 3.22
C GLU A 228 -1.88 11.24 2.50
N HIS A 229 -1.36 10.16 3.08
CA HIS A 229 -0.38 9.30 2.43
C HIS A 229 -0.89 8.66 1.12
N LEU A 230 -2.21 8.54 0.93
CA LEU A 230 -2.82 8.04 -0.30
C LEU A 230 -2.76 9.04 -1.46
N ILE A 231 -2.53 10.33 -1.15
CA ILE A 231 -2.43 11.42 -2.11
C ILE A 231 -1.00 11.99 -2.23
N ALA A 232 -0.14 11.69 -1.26
CA ALA A 232 1.25 12.17 -1.25
C ALA A 232 2.10 11.36 -2.25
N ARG A 233 2.37 11.91 -3.43
CA ARG A 233 3.23 11.29 -4.45
C ARG A 233 4.68 11.26 -3.95
N GLY A 234 5.31 10.07 -3.92
CA GLY A 234 6.73 9.94 -3.61
C GLY A 234 7.18 10.54 -2.27
N GLY A 235 6.27 10.65 -1.28
CA GLY A 235 6.59 11.25 0.02
C GLY A 235 6.71 12.78 0.02
N MET A 236 6.11 13.46 -0.95
CA MET A 236 6.04 14.93 -0.99
C MET A 236 5.44 15.49 0.32
N PRO A 237 6.01 16.57 0.88
CA PRO A 237 5.41 17.21 2.05
C PRO A 237 4.12 17.96 1.69
N CYS A 238 3.14 17.93 2.58
CA CYS A 238 1.98 18.82 2.51
C CYS A 238 2.40 20.22 2.95
N SER A 239 2.59 21.12 2.01
CA SER A 239 3.03 22.49 2.29
C SER A 239 2.56 23.45 1.20
N ALA A 240 2.06 24.61 1.61
CA ALA A 240 1.84 25.72 0.71
C ALA A 240 3.16 26.47 0.49
N LEU A 241 3.58 26.61 -0.75
CA LEU A 241 4.73 27.43 -1.14
C LEU A 241 4.27 28.85 -1.45
N PRO A 242 5.15 29.87 -1.24
CA PRO A 242 4.91 31.21 -1.74
C PRO A 242 4.73 31.24 -3.26
N ASP A 243 4.13 32.29 -3.77
CA ASP A 243 3.99 32.46 -5.20
C ASP A 243 5.34 32.90 -5.81
N PHE A 244 5.77 32.15 -6.81
CA PHE A 244 7.00 32.46 -7.59
C PHE A 244 6.65 32.66 -9.06
N SER A 245 7.48 33.53 -9.71
CA SER A 245 7.41 33.75 -11.15
C SER A 245 8.67 33.25 -11.84
N PRO A 246 8.57 32.62 -13.03
CA PRO A 246 9.75 32.28 -13.83
C PRO A 246 10.66 33.50 -14.05
N GLY A 247 11.96 33.29 -13.89
CA GLY A 247 12.96 34.35 -14.00
C GLY A 247 13.19 35.16 -12.72
N GLU A 248 12.34 35.03 -11.70
CA GLU A 248 12.46 35.78 -10.45
C GLU A 248 13.76 35.42 -9.71
N PRO A 249 14.56 36.45 -9.28
CA PRO A 249 15.70 36.24 -8.40
C PRO A 249 15.20 36.09 -6.95
N VAL A 250 15.62 35.02 -6.26
CA VAL A 250 15.24 34.74 -4.86
C VAL A 250 16.51 34.61 -4.00
N PRO A 251 16.60 35.30 -2.84
CA PRO A 251 17.76 35.23 -1.97
C PRO A 251 18.05 33.80 -1.50
N VAL A 252 19.31 33.39 -1.62
CA VAL A 252 19.82 32.16 -1.03
C VAL A 252 20.07 32.39 0.46
N SER A 253 19.32 31.73 1.32
CA SER A 253 19.46 31.86 2.78
C SER A 253 20.40 30.81 3.38
N GLY A 254 20.75 29.77 2.62
CA GLY A 254 21.69 28.73 3.06
C GLY A 254 21.87 27.62 2.07
N CYS A 255 22.93 26.84 2.29
CA CYS A 255 23.19 25.60 1.58
C CYS A 255 23.59 24.53 2.59
N ASN A 256 23.30 23.27 2.32
CA ASN A 256 23.79 22.15 3.14
C ASN A 256 23.96 20.87 2.31
N ILE A 257 24.89 20.04 2.78
CA ILE A 257 25.12 18.69 2.29
C ILE A 257 24.60 17.74 3.38
N VAL A 258 23.92 16.69 2.97
CA VAL A 258 23.46 15.63 3.89
C VAL A 258 24.11 14.32 3.45
N ARG A 259 24.72 13.60 4.39
CA ARG A 259 25.14 12.21 4.12
C ARG A 259 23.92 11.33 4.19
N LYS A 260 23.60 10.64 3.11
CA LYS A 260 22.56 9.62 3.05
C LYS A 260 23.23 8.28 2.83
N ARG A 261 22.99 7.35 3.74
CA ARG A 261 23.48 5.99 3.64
C ARG A 261 22.32 5.06 3.31
N THR A 262 22.52 4.21 2.30
CA THR A 262 21.53 3.20 2.00
C THR A 262 21.39 2.23 3.17
N LEU A 263 20.16 1.80 3.44
CA LEU A 263 19.86 0.80 4.47
C LEU A 263 19.43 -0.50 3.77
N PRO A 264 19.70 -1.65 4.40
CA PRO A 264 19.17 -2.90 3.86
C PRO A 264 17.65 -2.87 3.85
N VAL A 265 17.04 -3.56 2.89
CA VAL A 265 15.58 -3.70 2.81
C VAL A 265 15.06 -4.20 4.16
N SER A 266 14.05 -3.53 4.70
CA SER A 266 13.40 -3.97 5.94
C SER A 266 12.76 -5.35 5.76
N PRO A 267 12.69 -6.17 6.79
CA PRO A 267 11.86 -7.37 6.75
C PRO A 267 10.41 -6.97 6.49
N TYR A 268 9.62 -7.88 5.94
CA TYR A 268 8.21 -7.64 5.68
C TYR A 268 7.41 -7.39 6.96
N THR A 269 6.53 -6.40 6.93
CA THR A 269 5.37 -6.35 7.82
C THR A 269 4.28 -7.29 7.32
N ASP A 270 3.25 -7.55 8.11
CA ASP A 270 2.09 -8.33 7.61
C ASP A 270 1.42 -7.66 6.40
N GLU A 271 1.30 -6.34 6.42
CA GLU A 271 0.80 -5.55 5.28
C GLU A 271 1.59 -5.83 3.99
N GLU A 272 2.92 -5.75 4.09
CA GLU A 272 3.80 -5.95 2.95
C GLU A 272 3.81 -7.41 2.48
N LEU A 273 3.77 -8.37 3.43
CA LEU A 273 3.75 -9.80 3.12
C LEU A 273 2.45 -10.21 2.42
N VAL A 274 1.30 -9.84 2.99
CA VAL A 274 -0.01 -10.13 2.37
C VAL A 274 -0.13 -9.45 1.01
N GLY A 275 0.34 -8.19 0.90
CA GLY A 275 0.36 -7.47 -0.37
C GLY A 275 1.30 -8.11 -1.40
N TYR A 276 2.44 -8.66 -0.99
CA TYR A 276 3.33 -9.42 -1.87
C TYR A 276 2.68 -10.70 -2.36
N MET A 277 2.09 -11.50 -1.44
CA MET A 277 1.38 -12.73 -1.80
C MET A 277 0.24 -12.46 -2.78
N ASP A 278 -0.50 -11.37 -2.59
CA ASP A 278 -1.59 -10.96 -3.49
C ASP A 278 -1.08 -10.67 -4.90
N ARG A 279 -0.10 -9.79 -5.02
CA ARG A 279 0.49 -9.42 -6.33
C ARG A 279 1.19 -10.57 -7.04
N SER A 280 1.71 -11.53 -6.28
CA SER A 280 2.43 -12.70 -6.82
C SER A 280 1.51 -13.90 -7.08
N GLY A 281 0.19 -13.77 -6.88
CA GLY A 281 -0.75 -14.88 -7.06
C GLY A 281 -0.50 -16.06 -6.09
N LEU A 282 0.04 -15.77 -4.89
CA LEU A 282 0.31 -16.79 -3.89
C LEU A 282 -0.90 -16.95 -2.96
N GLY A 283 -1.62 -18.03 -3.16
CA GLY A 283 -2.86 -18.33 -2.47
C GLY A 283 -4.00 -17.37 -2.80
N THR A 284 -5.18 -17.72 -2.39
CA THR A 284 -6.40 -16.91 -2.51
C THR A 284 -6.57 -16.01 -1.28
N VAL A 285 -7.52 -15.08 -1.34
CA VAL A 285 -7.92 -14.25 -0.19
C VAL A 285 -8.25 -15.11 1.03
N SER A 286 -8.86 -16.27 0.84
CA SER A 286 -9.25 -17.19 1.91
C SER A 286 -8.08 -17.98 2.49
N THR A 287 -7.02 -18.23 1.74
CA THR A 287 -5.94 -19.16 2.11
C THR A 287 -4.66 -18.47 2.58
N ARG A 288 -4.37 -17.22 2.17
CA ARG A 288 -3.12 -16.50 2.52
C ARG A 288 -2.87 -16.46 4.02
N THR A 289 -3.88 -16.09 4.80
CA THR A 289 -3.74 -16.04 6.27
C THR A 289 -3.44 -17.42 6.86
N ASN A 290 -4.04 -18.51 6.34
CA ASN A 290 -3.75 -19.85 6.78
C ASN A 290 -2.35 -20.30 6.41
N ILE A 291 -1.82 -19.88 5.26
CA ILE A 291 -0.42 -20.11 4.87
C ILE A 291 0.50 -19.46 5.91
N ILE A 292 0.29 -18.17 6.23
CA ILE A 292 1.09 -17.45 7.24
C ILE A 292 0.98 -18.15 8.61
N ARG A 293 -0.23 -18.52 9.04
CA ARG A 293 -0.48 -19.26 10.29
C ARG A 293 0.31 -20.57 10.33
N THR A 294 0.28 -21.35 9.26
CA THR A 294 1.03 -22.61 9.13
C THR A 294 2.54 -22.40 9.25
N LEU A 295 3.07 -21.35 8.60
CA LEU A 295 4.50 -21.04 8.68
C LEU A 295 4.92 -20.65 10.11
N LEU A 296 4.08 -19.91 10.85
CA LEU A 296 4.29 -19.57 12.26
C LEU A 296 4.22 -20.81 13.16
N GLU A 297 3.20 -21.64 13.03
CA GLU A 297 3.00 -22.87 13.81
C GLU A 297 4.15 -23.87 13.62
N ARG A 298 4.61 -24.01 12.38
CA ARG A 298 5.77 -24.85 12.05
C ARG A 298 7.12 -24.23 12.43
N LYS A 299 7.10 -22.97 12.95
CA LYS A 299 8.28 -22.21 13.36
C LYS A 299 9.25 -21.96 12.21
N TYR A 300 8.77 -21.79 10.99
CA TYR A 300 9.60 -21.34 9.87
C TYR A 300 9.81 -19.83 9.87
N ILE A 301 8.79 -19.11 10.34
CA ILE A 301 8.82 -17.66 10.54
C ILE A 301 8.40 -17.32 11.98
N ARG A 302 8.71 -16.10 12.41
CA ARG A 302 8.25 -15.54 13.68
C ARG A 302 8.06 -14.03 13.56
N TYR A 303 7.30 -13.45 14.46
CA TYR A 303 7.25 -12.00 14.61
C TYR A 303 8.45 -11.47 15.39
N SER A 304 8.97 -10.31 14.97
CA SER A 304 9.94 -9.49 15.68
C SER A 304 9.46 -8.04 15.65
N GLY A 305 8.76 -7.61 16.71
CA GLY A 305 7.97 -6.40 16.68
C GLY A 305 6.89 -6.49 15.60
N LYS A 306 6.85 -5.52 14.71
CA LYS A 306 5.89 -5.50 13.58
C LYS A 306 6.34 -6.32 12.35
N TYR A 307 7.53 -6.87 12.38
CA TYR A 307 8.13 -7.56 11.23
C TYR A 307 7.97 -9.07 11.32
N VAL A 308 7.77 -9.69 10.17
CA VAL A 308 7.82 -11.14 9.96
C VAL A 308 9.24 -11.49 9.52
N ILE A 309 9.92 -12.32 10.29
CA ILE A 309 11.30 -12.73 10.00
C ILE A 309 11.43 -14.26 9.97
N PRO A 310 12.31 -14.80 9.12
CA PRO A 310 12.58 -16.23 9.10
C PRO A 310 13.30 -16.65 10.40
N THR A 311 13.09 -17.90 10.81
CA THR A 311 13.84 -18.57 11.87
C THR A 311 15.03 -19.33 11.27
N PRO A 312 16.01 -19.78 12.06
CA PRO A 312 17.06 -20.68 11.58
C PRO A 312 16.51 -21.93 10.90
N LYS A 313 15.41 -22.50 11.44
CA LYS A 313 14.70 -23.62 10.83
C LYS A 313 14.10 -23.25 9.47
N GLY A 314 13.53 -22.06 9.36
CA GLY A 314 12.96 -21.57 8.10
C GLY A 314 14.03 -21.35 7.04
N LEU A 315 15.16 -20.77 7.42
CA LEU A 315 16.32 -20.58 6.52
C LEU A 315 16.87 -21.92 6.04
N PHE A 316 17.08 -22.89 6.95
CA PHE A 316 17.52 -24.23 6.58
C PHE A 316 16.56 -24.91 5.60
N PHE A 317 15.24 -24.79 5.85
CA PHE A 317 14.24 -25.33 4.94
C PHE A 317 14.31 -24.67 3.57
N TYR A 318 14.38 -23.33 3.52
CA TYR A 318 14.52 -22.58 2.28
C TYR A 318 15.76 -23.01 1.48
N GLU A 319 16.92 -23.09 2.11
CA GLU A 319 18.15 -23.53 1.43
C GLU A 319 18.04 -24.99 0.91
N THR A 320 17.22 -25.82 1.56
CA THR A 320 16.99 -27.19 1.13
C THR A 320 16.16 -27.27 -0.15
N VAL A 321 15.15 -26.37 -0.30
CA VAL A 321 14.23 -26.38 -1.44
C VAL A 321 14.58 -25.33 -2.50
N ARG A 322 15.54 -24.46 -2.23
CA ARG A 322 15.99 -23.42 -3.13
C ARG A 322 16.43 -24.00 -4.47
N GLY A 323 15.88 -23.45 -5.57
CA GLY A 323 16.13 -23.93 -6.92
C GLY A 323 15.28 -25.11 -7.36
N MET A 324 14.46 -25.67 -6.46
CA MET A 324 13.44 -26.65 -6.86
C MET A 324 12.23 -25.95 -7.46
N LYS A 325 11.59 -26.60 -8.45
CA LYS A 325 10.39 -26.10 -9.08
C LYS A 325 9.24 -25.84 -8.07
N VAL A 326 9.15 -26.63 -7.01
CA VAL A 326 8.14 -26.49 -5.94
C VAL A 326 8.32 -25.19 -5.13
N ALA A 327 9.52 -24.62 -5.10
CA ALA A 327 9.80 -23.36 -4.40
C ALA A 327 9.63 -22.12 -5.30
N ASP A 328 9.36 -22.32 -6.60
CA ASP A 328 9.11 -21.23 -7.52
C ASP A 328 7.67 -20.72 -7.38
N THR A 329 7.52 -19.43 -7.15
CA THR A 329 6.21 -18.77 -7.03
C THR A 329 5.37 -18.91 -8.29
N SER A 330 6.01 -19.04 -9.46
CA SER A 330 5.34 -19.20 -10.77
C SER A 330 4.53 -20.50 -10.86
N LEU A 331 4.91 -21.55 -10.13
CA LEU A 331 4.16 -22.80 -10.11
C LEU A 331 2.76 -22.59 -9.51
N THR A 332 2.67 -22.01 -8.32
CA THR A 332 1.39 -21.76 -7.64
C THR A 332 0.56 -20.72 -8.37
N SER A 333 1.17 -19.61 -8.79
CA SER A 333 0.46 -18.56 -9.53
C SER A 333 -0.02 -19.04 -10.90
N GLY A 334 0.72 -19.96 -11.54
CA GLY A 334 0.30 -20.63 -12.77
C GLY A 334 -0.97 -21.45 -12.57
N TRP A 335 -1.05 -22.24 -11.51
CA TRP A 335 -2.25 -23.03 -11.19
C TRP A 335 -3.47 -22.14 -10.90
N GLU A 336 -3.30 -21.07 -10.12
CA GLU A 336 -4.39 -20.11 -9.87
C GLU A 336 -4.88 -19.46 -11.17
N ALA A 337 -3.97 -19.11 -12.08
CA ALA A 337 -4.33 -18.56 -13.38
C ALA A 337 -5.06 -19.58 -14.27
N GLU A 338 -4.68 -20.85 -14.24
CA GLU A 338 -5.36 -21.93 -14.97
C GLU A 338 -6.75 -22.23 -14.40
N VAL A 339 -6.91 -22.20 -13.08
CA VAL A 339 -8.23 -22.34 -12.43
C VAL A 339 -9.16 -21.20 -12.88
N ALA A 340 -8.67 -19.95 -12.92
CA ALA A 340 -9.44 -18.83 -13.44
C ALA A 340 -9.81 -19.00 -14.93
N ARG A 341 -8.99 -19.67 -15.72
CA ARG A 341 -9.33 -20.01 -17.13
C ARG A 341 -10.42 -21.09 -17.24
N ILE A 342 -10.47 -22.03 -16.27
CA ILE A 342 -11.56 -23.01 -16.20
C ILE A 342 -12.90 -22.29 -15.91
N GLU A 343 -12.91 -21.37 -14.95
CA GLU A 343 -14.10 -20.56 -14.64
C GLU A 343 -14.60 -19.76 -15.85
N GLN A 344 -13.68 -19.31 -16.71
CA GLN A 344 -14.00 -18.60 -17.95
C GLN A 344 -14.38 -19.53 -19.13
N GLY A 345 -14.38 -20.85 -18.92
CA GLY A 345 -14.63 -21.83 -19.99
C GLY A 345 -13.52 -21.92 -21.05
N LYS A 346 -12.31 -21.42 -20.76
CA LYS A 346 -11.15 -21.37 -21.67
C LYS A 346 -10.18 -22.54 -21.50
N LEU A 347 -10.39 -23.37 -20.49
CA LEU A 347 -9.60 -24.56 -20.18
C LEU A 347 -10.55 -25.60 -19.58
N THR A 348 -10.34 -26.87 -19.90
CA THR A 348 -11.11 -27.95 -19.27
C THR A 348 -10.44 -28.41 -17.97
N GLN A 349 -11.22 -28.98 -17.07
CA GLN A 349 -10.69 -29.56 -15.85
C GLN A 349 -9.71 -30.71 -16.11
N GLU A 350 -9.94 -31.50 -17.17
CA GLU A 350 -9.09 -32.62 -17.57
C GLU A 350 -7.71 -32.15 -18.06
N GLU A 351 -7.67 -31.11 -18.89
CA GLU A 351 -6.43 -30.49 -19.34
C GLU A 351 -5.62 -29.94 -18.17
N PHE A 352 -6.26 -29.24 -17.24
CA PHE A 352 -5.64 -28.72 -16.01
C PHE A 352 -5.05 -29.85 -15.16
N LEU A 353 -5.83 -30.88 -14.85
CA LEU A 353 -5.37 -32.01 -14.05
C LEU A 353 -4.23 -32.78 -14.71
N GLY A 354 -4.26 -32.91 -16.05
CA GLY A 354 -3.16 -33.48 -16.81
C GLY A 354 -1.87 -32.70 -16.65
N GLY A 355 -1.92 -31.36 -16.75
CA GLY A 355 -0.79 -30.47 -16.51
C GLY A 355 -0.24 -30.54 -15.08
N VAL A 356 -1.10 -30.53 -14.08
CA VAL A 356 -0.73 -30.68 -12.67
C VAL A 356 -0.03 -32.03 -12.44
N LEU A 357 -0.55 -33.14 -13.01
CA LEU A 357 0.04 -34.47 -12.84
C LEU A 357 1.48 -34.53 -13.39
N GLU A 358 1.75 -33.93 -14.54
CA GLU A 358 3.10 -33.87 -15.11
C GLU A 358 4.04 -33.05 -14.21
N GLN A 359 3.58 -31.92 -13.67
CA GLN A 359 4.37 -31.11 -12.75
C GLN A 359 4.65 -31.82 -11.43
N VAL A 360 3.70 -32.58 -10.90
CA VAL A 360 3.89 -33.42 -9.70
C VAL A 360 4.96 -34.49 -9.96
N LYS A 361 4.97 -35.14 -11.11
CA LYS A 361 6.01 -36.11 -11.49
C LYS A 361 7.39 -35.46 -11.53
N GLU A 362 7.52 -34.28 -12.14
CA GLU A 362 8.78 -33.53 -12.21
C GLU A 362 9.28 -33.19 -10.80
N VAL A 363 8.45 -32.56 -9.96
CA VAL A 363 8.80 -32.16 -8.58
C VAL A 363 9.21 -33.38 -7.76
N THR A 364 8.44 -34.47 -7.85
CA THR A 364 8.77 -35.72 -7.15
C THR A 364 10.11 -36.28 -7.59
N GLY A 365 10.41 -36.24 -8.89
CA GLY A 365 11.71 -36.65 -9.44
C GLY A 365 12.87 -35.77 -8.96
N GLU A 366 12.66 -34.45 -8.80
CA GLU A 366 13.66 -33.54 -8.24
C GLU A 366 13.97 -33.89 -6.76
N ILE A 367 12.91 -34.04 -5.95
CA ILE A 367 13.04 -34.39 -4.53
C ILE A 367 13.80 -35.72 -4.37
N PHE A 368 13.45 -36.72 -5.17
CA PHE A 368 14.10 -38.04 -5.13
C PHE A 368 15.59 -37.98 -5.49
N ARG A 369 15.95 -37.22 -6.52
CA ARG A 369 17.37 -37.00 -6.92
C ARG A 369 18.17 -36.35 -5.80
N ILE A 370 17.62 -35.32 -5.15
CA ILE A 370 18.28 -34.63 -4.03
C ILE A 370 18.43 -35.55 -2.81
N TYR A 371 17.40 -36.33 -2.51
CA TYR A 371 17.45 -37.32 -1.43
C TYR A 371 18.55 -38.36 -1.68
N GLN A 372 18.64 -38.88 -2.90
CA GLN A 372 19.71 -39.84 -3.25
C GLN A 372 21.10 -39.23 -3.19
N ALA A 373 21.29 -37.99 -3.68
CA ALA A 373 22.58 -37.31 -3.63
C ALA A 373 23.07 -37.03 -2.19
N LYS A 374 22.13 -36.84 -1.25
CA LYS A 374 22.50 -36.65 0.19
C LYS A 374 22.77 -37.94 0.93
N ASN A 375 22.22 -39.06 0.48
CA ASN A 375 22.36 -40.37 1.16
C ASN A 375 23.33 -41.35 0.48
N ASN A 376 23.79 -41.04 -0.73
CA ASN A 376 24.88 -41.75 -1.42
C ASN A 376 26.01 -40.76 -1.71
N PRO A 377 26.96 -40.55 -0.77
CA PRO A 377 28.11 -39.69 -0.97
C PRO A 377 29.10 -40.27 -1.99
#